data_56718c23a89e2a5634ec185954eaf1d9
#
_entry.id   56718c23a89e2a5634ec185954eaf1d9
#
_cell.length_a   1.000
_cell.length_b   1.000
_cell.length_c   1.000
_cell.angle_alpha   90.00
_cell.angle_beta   90.00
_cell.angle_gamma   90.00
#
_symmetry.space_group_name_H-M   'P 1'
#
loop_
_entity.id
_entity.type
_entity.pdbx_description
1 polymer ?
#
loop_
_entity_poly.entity_id
_entity_poly.type
_entity_poly.pdbx_seq_one_letter_code
_entity_poly.pdbx_strand_id
1 'polypeptide(L)'
;MNTKTTSILTALLIFACTICLSQDSEDDNWYFNNSKSLTELWELDDEHHRGNFILTSYKPIYMTLAKYSTNPNEFPVAENSDKVLDEPNSLNAVEAKFQISLKTKIFHNMLGGHMDLWMGYSQTAYWQIYNTERSRPFRELNYKPEIIANFPIKFPILGFDAKMVGLSIIHESNGQSDPISRSWNRIALHAGFEKGNWQVMLKPWLRIGSKIDDNENISDYIGRGEADITYDWGRQRFRAIARHSLNLGDKSRGSLQLNWSFPIHKNFNGHVQFFDGYGETLIDYNHRQTTLGIGVSLIN
;
A
#
# COMPACT_ATOMS: atom_id res chain seq x y z
N MET A 1 -15.12 9.20 25.63
CA MET A 1 -14.39 8.00 25.16
C MET A 1 -15.00 6.82 25.94
N ASN A 2 -15.60 5.88 25.22
CA ASN A 2 -16.45 4.85 25.87
C ASN A 2 -15.55 3.79 26.53
N THR A 3 -15.81 3.43 27.79
CA THR A 3 -15.03 2.47 28.59
C THR A 3 -14.80 1.11 27.90
N LYS A 4 -15.73 0.68 27.04
CA LYS A 4 -15.60 -0.54 26.22
C LYS A 4 -14.50 -0.47 25.17
N THR A 5 -14.29 0.69 24.56
CA THR A 5 -13.24 0.90 23.54
C THR A 5 -11.84 0.89 24.16
N THR A 6 -11.72 1.44 25.37
CA THR A 6 -10.46 1.43 26.13
C THR A 6 -10.07 0.01 26.54
N SER A 7 -11.04 -0.81 26.96
CA SER A 7 -10.81 -2.20 27.36
C SER A 7 -10.33 -3.09 26.20
N ILE A 8 -10.87 -2.88 24.99
CA ILE A 8 -10.45 -3.64 23.80
C ILE A 8 -9.03 -3.25 23.37
N LEU A 9 -8.70 -1.95 23.40
CA LEU A 9 -7.34 -1.47 23.08
C LEU A 9 -6.31 -1.99 24.09
N THR A 10 -6.65 -2.02 25.39
CA THR A 10 -5.79 -2.54 26.43
C THR A 10 -5.60 -4.06 26.30
N ALA A 11 -6.66 -4.81 25.97
CA ALA A 11 -6.58 -6.25 25.74
C ALA A 11 -5.73 -6.59 24.50
N LEU A 12 -5.85 -5.81 23.42
CA LEU A 12 -4.99 -5.95 22.21
C LEU A 12 -3.53 -5.63 22.50
N LEU A 13 -3.24 -4.61 23.31
CA LEU A 13 -1.88 -4.25 23.73
C LEU A 13 -1.28 -5.33 24.64
N ILE A 14 -2.03 -5.89 25.58
CA ILE A 14 -1.58 -6.97 26.47
C ILE A 14 -1.36 -8.25 25.67
N PHE A 15 -2.23 -8.59 24.72
CA PHE A 15 -2.08 -9.75 23.83
C PHE A 15 -0.85 -9.61 22.92
N ALA A 16 -0.59 -8.42 22.39
CA ALA A 16 0.61 -8.12 21.62
C ALA A 16 1.88 -8.23 22.46
N CYS A 17 1.83 -7.77 23.73
CA CYS A 17 2.98 -7.85 24.66
C CYS A 17 3.28 -9.30 25.09
N THR A 18 2.27 -10.15 25.29
CA THR A 18 2.46 -11.56 25.62
C THR A 18 3.04 -12.39 24.48
N ILE A 19 2.70 -12.07 23.22
CA ILE A 19 3.30 -12.70 22.04
C ILE A 19 4.79 -12.30 21.92
N CYS A 20 5.16 -11.06 22.27
CA CYS A 20 6.56 -10.60 22.25
C CYS A 20 7.46 -11.29 23.29
N LEU A 21 6.90 -11.82 24.40
CA LEU A 21 7.68 -12.39 25.51
C LEU A 21 7.84 -13.92 25.44
N SER A 22 7.20 -14.62 24.49
CA SER A 22 7.15 -16.09 24.48
C SER A 22 8.05 -16.78 23.45
N GLN A 23 9.00 -16.09 22.82
CA GLN A 23 9.77 -16.64 21.70
C GLN A 23 11.28 -16.52 21.87
N ASP A 24 11.84 -17.33 22.77
CA ASP A 24 13.27 -17.69 22.73
C ASP A 24 13.40 -19.20 22.47
N SER A 25 13.62 -19.59 21.22
CA SER A 25 14.13 -20.91 20.86
C SER A 25 15.23 -20.78 19.80
N GLU A 26 16.38 -21.42 20.07
CA GLU A 26 17.63 -21.31 19.29
C GLU A 26 17.56 -21.83 17.84
N ASP A 27 16.49 -22.51 17.43
CA ASP A 27 16.34 -23.11 16.10
C ASP A 27 15.79 -22.15 15.02
N ASP A 28 15.49 -20.91 15.38
CA ASP A 28 14.79 -19.94 14.53
C ASP A 28 15.70 -19.03 13.67
N ASN A 29 17.02 -19.16 13.78
CA ASN A 29 17.97 -18.29 13.06
C ASN A 29 17.88 -18.37 11.53
N TRP A 30 17.29 -19.44 10.98
CA TRP A 30 17.14 -19.62 9.53
C TRP A 30 16.03 -18.78 8.90
N TYR A 31 14.97 -18.44 9.65
CA TYR A 31 13.76 -17.86 9.10
C TYR A 31 13.76 -16.33 9.03
N PHE A 32 14.63 -15.63 9.73
CA PHE A 32 14.42 -14.22 10.07
C PHE A 32 15.57 -13.27 9.76
N ASN A 33 16.62 -13.74 9.09
CA ASN A 33 17.68 -12.86 8.64
C ASN A 33 17.41 -12.29 7.24
N ASN A 34 16.17 -12.34 6.76
CA ASN A 34 15.79 -12.02 5.39
C ASN A 34 14.82 -10.83 5.27
N SER A 35 15.09 -9.72 5.96
CA SER A 35 14.63 -8.44 5.43
C SER A 35 15.44 -8.17 4.16
N LYS A 36 14.81 -8.36 3.01
CA LYS A 36 15.47 -8.12 1.73
C LYS A 36 15.81 -6.66 1.59
N SER A 37 17.04 -6.37 1.22
CA SER A 37 17.48 -5.01 0.86
C SER A 37 16.76 -4.52 -0.41
N LEU A 38 16.79 -3.22 -0.66
CA LEU A 38 16.32 -2.67 -1.94
C LEU A 38 17.11 -3.25 -3.12
N THR A 39 18.40 -3.57 -2.92
CA THR A 39 19.22 -4.24 -3.92
C THR A 39 18.66 -5.60 -4.28
N GLU A 40 18.30 -6.43 -3.31
CA GLU A 40 17.70 -7.75 -3.54
C GLU A 40 16.26 -7.66 -4.07
N LEU A 41 15.47 -6.71 -3.56
CA LEU A 41 14.08 -6.52 -3.99
C LEU A 41 13.98 -6.05 -5.45
N TRP A 42 14.92 -5.20 -5.88
CA TRP A 42 14.91 -4.58 -7.20
C TRP A 42 16.01 -5.12 -8.12
N GLU A 43 16.79 -6.13 -7.64
CA GLU A 43 17.86 -6.75 -8.43
C GLU A 43 18.80 -5.69 -9.05
N LEU A 44 19.34 -4.81 -8.16
CA LEU A 44 20.10 -3.63 -8.55
C LEU A 44 21.55 -3.94 -8.95
N ASP A 45 21.95 -5.21 -8.93
CA ASP A 45 23.25 -5.72 -9.33
C ASP A 45 23.10 -7.10 -9.99
N ASP A 46 24.17 -7.57 -10.63
CA ASP A 46 24.18 -8.84 -11.36
C ASP A 46 24.08 -10.07 -10.43
N GLU A 47 24.51 -9.95 -9.18
CA GLU A 47 24.48 -11.06 -8.19
C GLU A 47 23.03 -11.41 -7.82
N HIS A 48 22.16 -10.42 -7.76
CA HIS A 48 20.76 -10.62 -7.40
C HIS A 48 19.83 -10.78 -8.61
N HIS A 49 20.38 -10.76 -9.83
CA HIS A 49 19.60 -10.90 -11.07
C HIS A 49 19.02 -12.29 -11.22
N ARG A 50 17.69 -12.43 -11.17
CA ARG A 50 16.96 -13.72 -11.27
C ARG A 50 16.58 -14.10 -12.68
N GLY A 51 16.73 -13.19 -13.63
CA GLY A 51 16.31 -13.36 -15.03
C GLY A 51 15.08 -12.53 -15.38
N ASN A 52 14.84 -12.41 -16.68
CA ASN A 52 13.67 -11.69 -17.19
C ASN A 52 12.42 -12.59 -17.10
N PHE A 53 11.26 -11.95 -16.97
CA PHE A 53 9.93 -12.59 -16.89
C PHE A 53 9.73 -13.51 -15.67
N ILE A 54 10.57 -13.39 -14.64
CA ILE A 54 10.37 -14.05 -13.35
C ILE A 54 9.46 -13.17 -12.50
N LEU A 55 8.33 -13.72 -12.07
CA LEU A 55 7.39 -13.03 -11.17
C LEU A 55 7.94 -12.99 -9.75
N THR A 56 8.01 -11.80 -9.20
CA THR A 56 8.43 -11.55 -7.82
C THR A 56 7.42 -10.65 -7.11
N SER A 57 7.41 -10.65 -5.79
CA SER A 57 6.55 -9.72 -5.05
C SER A 57 7.03 -8.27 -5.25
N TYR A 58 6.06 -7.35 -5.37
CA TYR A 58 6.31 -5.91 -5.56
C TYR A 58 6.06 -5.12 -4.28
N LYS A 59 4.84 -5.20 -3.77
CA LYS A 59 4.40 -4.65 -2.48
C LYS A 59 3.97 -5.78 -1.57
N PRO A 60 3.77 -5.55 -0.27
CA PRO A 60 3.31 -6.60 0.64
C PRO A 60 2.04 -7.30 0.16
N ILE A 61 2.02 -8.61 0.26
CA ILE A 61 0.83 -9.44 0.04
C ILE A 61 0.23 -9.69 1.41
N TYR A 62 -1.00 -9.23 1.62
CA TYR A 62 -1.69 -9.36 2.89
C TYR A 62 -3.20 -9.53 2.72
N MET A 63 -3.84 -10.04 3.77
CA MET A 63 -5.28 -10.06 3.93
C MET A 63 -5.64 -9.63 5.36
N THR A 64 -6.34 -8.51 5.52
CA THR A 64 -7.01 -8.18 6.77
C THR A 64 -8.35 -8.90 6.77
N LEU A 65 -8.51 -9.85 7.69
CA LEU A 65 -9.74 -10.62 7.83
C LEU A 65 -10.89 -9.75 8.35
N ALA A 66 -10.58 -8.85 9.28
CA ALA A 66 -11.52 -7.86 9.78
C ALA A 66 -10.88 -6.47 9.69
N LYS A 67 -11.47 -5.59 8.89
CA LYS A 67 -11.14 -4.17 8.77
C LYS A 67 -12.37 -3.38 9.17
N TYR A 68 -12.28 -2.66 10.27
CA TYR A 68 -13.33 -1.77 10.76
C TYR A 68 -13.13 -0.36 10.22
N SER A 69 -14.20 0.28 9.72
CA SER A 69 -14.22 1.69 9.35
C SER A 69 -15.11 2.48 10.33
N THR A 70 -14.61 3.65 10.73
CA THR A 70 -15.39 4.59 11.57
C THR A 70 -16.46 5.32 10.77
N ASN A 71 -16.34 5.35 9.45
CA ASN A 71 -17.19 6.15 8.56
C ASN A 71 -17.28 5.49 7.17
N PRO A 72 -18.03 4.37 7.02
CA PRO A 72 -18.26 3.77 5.71
C PRO A 72 -18.94 4.76 4.76
N ASN A 73 -18.49 4.80 3.50
CA ASN A 73 -19.05 5.70 2.50
C ASN A 73 -20.23 5.05 1.77
N GLU A 74 -21.43 5.30 2.24
CA GLU A 74 -22.64 4.74 1.63
C GLU A 74 -23.07 5.46 0.34
N PHE A 75 -22.63 6.71 0.15
CA PHE A 75 -22.91 7.53 -1.03
C PHE A 75 -21.62 8.05 -1.66
N PRO A 76 -20.86 7.20 -2.37
CA PRO A 76 -19.67 7.68 -3.06
C PRO A 76 -20.06 8.60 -4.24
N VAL A 77 -19.52 9.81 -4.22
CA VAL A 77 -19.74 10.81 -5.27
C VAL A 77 -18.41 11.25 -5.87
N ALA A 78 -18.42 11.61 -7.16
CA ALA A 78 -17.35 12.38 -7.77
C ALA A 78 -17.72 13.86 -7.77
N GLU A 79 -16.73 14.76 -7.64
CA GLU A 79 -17.00 16.20 -7.51
C GLU A 79 -17.68 16.81 -8.76
N ASN A 80 -17.47 16.22 -9.93
CA ASN A 80 -17.98 16.73 -11.22
C ASN A 80 -19.13 15.92 -11.79
N SER A 81 -19.74 15.00 -11.06
CA SER A 81 -20.74 14.16 -11.68
C SER A 81 -22.13 14.44 -11.15
N ASP A 82 -23.06 14.64 -12.08
CA ASP A 82 -24.48 14.40 -11.86
C ASP A 82 -24.78 12.91 -11.55
N LYS A 83 -23.73 12.10 -11.41
CA LYS A 83 -23.73 10.65 -11.23
C LYS A 83 -23.72 10.34 -9.75
N VAL A 84 -24.87 10.35 -9.14
CA VAL A 84 -25.09 9.98 -7.74
C VAL A 84 -25.81 8.63 -7.73
N LEU A 85 -25.50 7.78 -6.75
CA LEU A 85 -26.28 6.57 -6.54
C LEU A 85 -27.72 6.94 -6.16
N ASP A 86 -28.70 6.27 -6.74
CA ASP A 86 -30.12 6.47 -6.42
C ASP A 86 -30.45 5.99 -5.02
N GLU A 87 -29.70 4.99 -4.53
CA GLU A 87 -29.87 4.40 -3.19
C GLU A 87 -28.52 4.23 -2.48
N PRO A 88 -28.49 4.29 -1.13
CA PRO A 88 -27.26 4.09 -0.37
C PRO A 88 -26.70 2.67 -0.54
N ASN A 89 -25.40 2.57 -0.61
CA ASN A 89 -24.72 1.31 -0.47
C ASN A 89 -24.80 0.87 1.00
N SER A 90 -25.78 0.02 1.36
CA SER A 90 -25.84 -0.54 2.71
C SER A 90 -24.57 -1.32 3.03
N LEU A 91 -23.63 -0.67 3.71
CA LEU A 91 -22.31 -1.22 4.01
C LEU A 91 -22.22 -1.62 5.49
N ASN A 92 -21.62 -2.76 5.74
CA ASN A 92 -21.16 -3.08 7.09
C ASN A 92 -19.90 -2.29 7.41
N ALA A 93 -19.79 -1.81 8.65
CA ALA A 93 -18.59 -1.14 9.12
C ALA A 93 -17.34 -2.06 9.15
N VAL A 94 -17.55 -3.37 9.12
CA VAL A 94 -16.49 -4.38 9.08
C VAL A 94 -16.51 -5.09 7.73
N GLU A 95 -15.36 -5.11 7.07
CA GLU A 95 -15.14 -5.82 5.81
C GLU A 95 -13.78 -6.54 5.82
N ALA A 96 -13.55 -7.45 4.89
CA ALA A 96 -12.21 -7.96 4.62
C ALA A 96 -11.53 -7.10 3.55
N LYS A 97 -10.19 -6.99 3.63
CA LYS A 97 -9.36 -6.30 2.62
C LYS A 97 -8.17 -7.19 2.30
N PHE A 98 -7.83 -7.32 1.02
CA PHE A 98 -6.58 -7.99 0.66
C PHE A 98 -5.84 -7.24 -0.46
N GLN A 99 -4.54 -7.42 -0.49
CA GLN A 99 -3.66 -6.90 -1.52
C GLN A 99 -2.81 -8.02 -2.10
N ILE A 100 -2.78 -8.09 -3.43
CA ILE A 100 -1.84 -8.89 -4.20
C ILE A 100 -1.00 -7.92 -5.03
N SER A 101 0.32 -8.10 -5.02
CA SER A 101 1.21 -7.21 -5.76
C SER A 101 2.44 -7.96 -6.24
N LEU A 102 2.64 -7.94 -7.55
CA LEU A 102 3.70 -8.66 -8.26
C LEU A 102 4.43 -7.71 -9.21
N LYS A 103 5.67 -8.04 -9.53
CA LYS A 103 6.44 -7.41 -10.61
C LYS A 103 7.30 -8.43 -11.33
N THR A 104 7.68 -8.08 -12.56
CA THR A 104 8.64 -8.84 -13.34
C THR A 104 9.56 -7.89 -14.10
N LYS A 105 10.84 -8.25 -14.23
CA LYS A 105 11.81 -7.54 -15.08
C LYS A 105 11.54 -7.92 -16.53
N ILE A 106 11.27 -6.93 -17.38
CA ILE A 106 11.03 -7.13 -18.82
C ILE A 106 12.35 -7.07 -19.58
N PHE A 107 13.15 -6.04 -19.31
CA PHE A 107 14.46 -5.86 -19.91
C PHE A 107 15.48 -5.55 -18.82
N HIS A 108 16.63 -6.19 -18.94
CA HIS A 108 17.79 -6.02 -18.08
C HIS A 108 18.90 -5.29 -18.84
N ASN A 109 19.67 -4.46 -18.11
CA ASN A 109 20.86 -3.78 -18.62
C ASN A 109 20.65 -2.92 -19.88
N MET A 110 19.52 -2.22 -19.96
CA MET A 110 19.30 -1.22 -21.02
C MET A 110 20.22 0.01 -20.84
N LEU A 111 20.35 0.81 -21.87
CA LEU A 111 21.17 2.03 -21.87
C LEU A 111 22.62 1.80 -21.42
N GLY A 112 23.25 0.72 -21.91
CA GLY A 112 24.61 0.38 -21.55
C GLY A 112 24.80 -0.17 -20.15
N GLY A 113 23.77 -0.84 -19.59
CA GLY A 113 23.82 -1.45 -18.27
C GLY A 113 23.33 -0.56 -17.11
N HIS A 114 22.76 0.61 -17.43
CA HIS A 114 22.38 1.60 -16.42
C HIS A 114 20.89 1.57 -16.05
N MET A 115 20.06 0.83 -16.78
CA MET A 115 18.61 0.85 -16.58
C MET A 115 17.99 -0.54 -16.73
N ASP A 116 17.09 -0.89 -15.85
CA ASP A 116 16.19 -2.02 -15.96
C ASP A 116 14.74 -1.55 -16.18
N LEU A 117 14.02 -2.26 -17.04
CA LEU A 117 12.60 -2.02 -17.26
C LEU A 117 11.78 -3.12 -16.60
N TRP A 118 10.83 -2.71 -15.78
CA TRP A 118 9.94 -3.59 -15.03
C TRP A 118 8.49 -3.35 -15.38
N MET A 119 7.69 -4.38 -15.28
CA MET A 119 6.24 -4.31 -15.21
C MET A 119 5.80 -4.68 -13.80
N GLY A 120 5.02 -3.81 -13.17
CA GLY A 120 4.39 -4.03 -11.87
C GLY A 120 2.88 -4.10 -11.98
N TYR A 121 2.26 -4.90 -11.13
CA TYR A 121 0.82 -4.96 -10.98
C TYR A 121 0.47 -5.08 -9.50
N SER A 122 -0.47 -4.24 -9.06
CA SER A 122 -1.04 -4.34 -7.72
C SER A 122 -2.55 -4.34 -7.82
N GLN A 123 -3.19 -5.18 -7.01
CA GLN A 123 -4.64 -5.20 -6.85
C GLN A 123 -4.98 -5.17 -5.38
N THR A 124 -5.88 -4.26 -5.01
CA THR A 124 -6.47 -4.21 -3.66
C THR A 124 -7.95 -4.46 -3.78
N ALA A 125 -8.48 -5.35 -2.95
CA ALA A 125 -9.87 -5.72 -2.91
C ALA A 125 -10.47 -5.44 -1.53
N TYR A 126 -11.68 -4.89 -1.51
CA TYR A 126 -12.47 -4.61 -0.32
C TYR A 126 -13.74 -5.43 -0.40
N TRP A 127 -13.91 -6.36 0.52
CA TRP A 127 -14.92 -7.41 0.45
C TRP A 127 -15.85 -7.36 1.65
N GLN A 128 -17.11 -7.07 1.39
CA GLN A 128 -18.18 -7.07 2.39
C GLN A 128 -18.59 -8.50 2.79
N ILE A 129 -17.62 -9.34 3.12
CA ILE A 129 -17.78 -10.78 3.37
C ILE A 129 -18.80 -11.07 4.49
N TYR A 130 -18.98 -10.12 5.40
CA TYR A 130 -19.91 -10.24 6.54
C TYR A 130 -21.31 -9.69 6.22
N ASN A 131 -21.52 -9.07 5.04
CA ASN A 131 -22.81 -8.51 4.64
C ASN A 131 -23.64 -9.57 3.93
N THR A 132 -24.39 -10.34 4.71
CA THR A 132 -25.24 -11.43 4.21
C THR A 132 -26.47 -10.94 3.48
N GLU A 133 -26.98 -9.75 3.82
CA GLU A 133 -28.17 -9.16 3.21
C GLU A 133 -27.94 -8.82 1.76
N ARG A 134 -26.71 -8.44 1.37
CA ARG A 134 -26.30 -8.13 0.01
C ARG A 134 -25.49 -9.26 -0.66
N SER A 135 -25.60 -10.48 -0.20
CA SER A 135 -24.90 -11.64 -0.77
C SER A 135 -23.36 -11.50 -0.79
N ARG A 136 -22.79 -10.79 0.18
CA ARG A 136 -21.34 -10.64 0.39
C ARG A 136 -20.56 -10.12 -0.83
N PRO A 137 -20.89 -8.92 -1.37
CA PRO A 137 -20.24 -8.41 -2.58
C PRO A 137 -18.82 -7.91 -2.32
N PHE A 138 -18.00 -7.89 -3.36
CA PHE A 138 -16.86 -7.00 -3.38
C PHE A 138 -17.38 -5.56 -3.50
N ARG A 139 -17.01 -4.71 -2.54
CA ARG A 139 -17.40 -3.30 -2.55
C ARG A 139 -16.56 -2.49 -3.54
N GLU A 140 -15.27 -2.79 -3.59
CA GLU A 140 -14.31 -2.09 -4.43
C GLU A 140 -13.15 -3.00 -4.79
N LEU A 141 -12.69 -2.88 -6.04
CA LEU A 141 -11.49 -3.51 -6.57
C LEU A 141 -10.64 -2.41 -7.21
N ASN A 142 -9.41 -2.22 -6.76
CA ASN A 142 -8.51 -1.25 -7.37
C ASN A 142 -7.39 -1.98 -8.10
N TYR A 143 -7.28 -1.76 -9.39
CA TYR A 143 -6.29 -2.33 -10.29
C TYR A 143 -5.23 -1.30 -10.63
N LYS A 144 -3.94 -1.65 -10.49
CA LYS A 144 -2.84 -0.72 -10.65
C LYS A 144 -1.68 -1.35 -11.42
N PRO A 145 -1.74 -1.39 -12.75
CA PRO A 145 -0.59 -1.69 -13.59
C PRO A 145 0.40 -0.53 -13.64
N GLU A 146 1.70 -0.85 -13.67
CA GLU A 146 2.81 0.10 -13.69
C GLU A 146 3.89 -0.38 -14.65
N ILE A 147 4.47 0.54 -15.45
CA ILE A 147 5.73 0.33 -16.16
C ILE A 147 6.79 1.18 -15.47
N ILE A 148 7.91 0.57 -15.13
CA ILE A 148 8.90 1.17 -14.23
C ILE A 148 10.28 1.07 -14.88
N ALA A 149 10.88 2.22 -15.21
CA ALA A 149 12.30 2.33 -15.56
C ALA A 149 13.08 2.61 -14.28
N ASN A 150 14.00 1.70 -13.91
CA ASN A 150 14.75 1.78 -12.67
C ASN A 150 16.24 1.86 -12.94
N PHE A 151 16.93 2.79 -12.28
CA PHE A 151 18.35 3.08 -12.43
C PHE A 151 19.05 2.79 -11.10
N PRO A 152 19.88 1.77 -10.99
CA PRO A 152 20.77 1.57 -9.84
C PRO A 152 21.70 2.77 -9.65
N ILE A 153 21.80 3.25 -8.41
CA ILE A 153 22.74 4.31 -8.03
C ILE A 153 23.43 3.93 -6.72
N LYS A 154 24.59 4.51 -6.46
CA LYS A 154 25.36 4.27 -5.23
C LYS A 154 26.01 5.57 -4.77
N PHE A 155 25.35 6.33 -3.92
CA PHE A 155 25.98 7.46 -3.27
C PHE A 155 25.34 7.74 -1.88
N PRO A 156 26.11 8.21 -0.91
CA PRO A 156 25.59 8.56 0.40
C PRO A 156 24.89 9.93 0.36
N ILE A 157 23.73 10.03 1.03
CA ILE A 157 23.01 11.29 1.20
C ILE A 157 22.40 11.34 2.59
N LEU A 158 22.72 12.36 3.40
CA LEU A 158 22.21 12.57 4.76
C LEU A 158 22.35 11.34 5.68
N GLY A 159 23.43 10.55 5.45
CA GLY A 159 23.72 9.34 6.22
C GLY A 159 22.89 8.10 5.82
N PHE A 160 22.13 8.16 4.74
CA PHE A 160 21.53 7.03 4.03
C PHE A 160 22.33 6.70 2.76
N ASP A 161 22.23 5.47 2.31
CA ASP A 161 22.71 5.05 0.99
C ASP A 161 21.58 5.16 -0.02
N ALA A 162 21.70 6.03 -1.01
CA ALA A 162 20.83 6.04 -2.16
C ALA A 162 21.13 4.80 -3.03
N LYS A 163 20.12 3.97 -3.27
CA LYS A 163 20.24 2.69 -3.97
C LYS A 163 19.71 2.75 -5.40
N MET A 164 18.64 3.50 -5.62
CA MET A 164 18.00 3.59 -6.92
C MET A 164 17.22 4.89 -7.09
N VAL A 165 17.07 5.28 -8.34
CA VAL A 165 16.11 6.28 -8.81
C VAL A 165 15.38 5.72 -10.03
N GLY A 166 14.22 6.25 -10.35
CA GLY A 166 13.53 5.81 -11.54
C GLY A 166 12.28 6.61 -11.88
N LEU A 167 11.65 6.19 -12.96
CA LEU A 167 10.45 6.77 -13.54
C LEU A 167 9.41 5.68 -13.71
N SER A 168 8.15 5.96 -13.41
CA SER A 168 7.06 5.03 -13.70
C SER A 168 5.87 5.72 -14.35
N ILE A 169 5.21 4.97 -15.23
CA ILE A 169 3.89 5.31 -15.77
C ILE A 169 2.90 4.37 -15.07
N ILE A 170 1.88 4.95 -14.47
CA ILE A 170 0.95 4.25 -13.59
C ILE A 170 -0.45 4.52 -14.08
N HIS A 171 -1.20 3.46 -14.36
CA HIS A 171 -2.65 3.50 -14.47
C HIS A 171 -3.26 2.95 -13.18
N GLU A 172 -4.36 3.53 -12.72
CA GLU A 172 -5.14 2.98 -11.61
C GLU A 172 -6.62 3.18 -11.87
N SER A 173 -7.41 2.10 -11.75
CA SER A 173 -8.85 2.11 -12.02
C SER A 173 -9.56 1.10 -11.11
N ASN A 174 -10.86 1.32 -10.90
CA ASN A 174 -11.69 0.37 -10.16
C ASN A 174 -12.48 -0.58 -11.05
N GLY A 175 -12.41 -0.42 -12.37
CA GLY A 175 -13.09 -1.31 -13.32
C GLY A 175 -14.63 -1.27 -13.25
N GLN A 176 -15.18 -0.24 -12.61
CA GLN A 176 -16.62 -0.05 -12.50
C GLN A 176 -17.15 0.83 -13.66
N SER A 177 -18.44 0.72 -13.90
CA SER A 177 -19.17 1.64 -14.78
C SER A 177 -19.71 2.84 -13.99
N ASP A 178 -20.19 3.85 -14.69
CA ASP A 178 -20.91 4.97 -14.11
C ASP A 178 -22.11 4.52 -13.25
N PRO A 179 -22.40 5.17 -12.15
CA PRO A 179 -21.82 6.43 -11.64
C PRO A 179 -20.59 6.25 -10.73
N ILE A 180 -20.12 5.02 -10.52
CA ILE A 180 -19.06 4.69 -9.57
C ILE A 180 -17.71 4.41 -10.24
N SER A 181 -17.59 4.64 -11.55
CA SER A 181 -16.31 4.55 -12.27
C SER A 181 -15.28 5.54 -11.73
N ARG A 182 -14.07 5.06 -11.45
CA ARG A 182 -12.92 5.90 -11.04
C ARG A 182 -11.66 5.39 -11.70
N SER A 183 -10.92 6.31 -12.31
CA SER A 183 -9.61 6.00 -12.90
C SER A 183 -8.71 7.24 -12.97
N TRP A 184 -7.41 7.03 -12.98
CA TRP A 184 -6.44 8.07 -13.22
C TRP A 184 -5.09 7.54 -13.71
N ASN A 185 -4.35 8.41 -14.40
CA ASN A 185 -3.01 8.12 -14.89
C ASN A 185 -1.99 9.07 -14.27
N ARG A 186 -0.77 8.57 -14.02
CA ARG A 186 0.30 9.33 -13.40
C ARG A 186 1.64 9.00 -14.02
N ILE A 187 2.52 10.00 -14.07
CA ILE A 187 3.95 9.80 -14.21
C ILE A 187 4.55 10.04 -12.82
N ALA A 188 5.30 9.09 -12.30
CA ALA A 188 5.93 9.19 -11.00
C ALA A 188 7.44 9.05 -11.12
N LEU A 189 8.16 9.90 -10.39
CA LEU A 189 9.56 9.65 -10.05
C LEU A 189 9.59 8.77 -8.80
N HIS A 190 10.66 8.01 -8.60
CA HIS A 190 10.92 7.33 -7.34
C HIS A 190 12.40 7.35 -6.99
N ALA A 191 12.70 7.36 -5.70
CA ALA A 191 14.03 7.24 -5.16
C ALA A 191 14.01 6.36 -3.93
N GLY A 192 14.94 5.40 -3.87
CA GLY A 192 15.07 4.42 -2.79
C GLY A 192 16.35 4.60 -2.00
N PHE A 193 16.24 4.59 -0.67
CA PHE A 193 17.32 4.81 0.27
C PHE A 193 17.32 3.75 1.37
N GLU A 194 18.50 3.40 1.86
CA GLU A 194 18.69 2.46 2.97
C GLU A 194 19.66 2.99 4.02
N LYS A 195 19.42 2.63 5.28
CA LYS A 195 20.35 2.82 6.39
C LYS A 195 20.08 1.81 7.49
N GLY A 196 20.97 0.82 7.66
CA GLY A 196 20.75 -0.25 8.61
C GLY A 196 19.40 -0.94 8.36
N ASN A 197 18.51 -0.92 9.35
CA ASN A 197 17.19 -1.53 9.29
C ASN A 197 16.11 -0.65 8.63
N TRP A 198 16.47 0.55 8.15
CA TRP A 198 15.56 1.48 7.53
C TRP A 198 15.62 1.37 6.00
N GLN A 199 14.45 1.34 5.39
CA GLN A 199 14.25 1.54 3.97
C GLN A 199 13.27 2.68 3.76
N VAL A 200 13.60 3.60 2.85
CA VAL A 200 12.78 4.75 2.51
C VAL A 200 12.60 4.82 1.01
N MET A 201 11.37 4.85 0.55
CA MET A 201 11.01 5.08 -0.85
C MET A 201 10.20 6.36 -0.95
N LEU A 202 10.69 7.33 -1.71
CA LEU A 202 9.98 8.56 -2.04
C LEU A 202 9.44 8.47 -3.46
N LYS A 203 8.16 8.78 -3.65
CA LYS A 203 7.49 8.65 -4.95
C LYS A 203 6.58 9.85 -5.21
N PRO A 204 7.13 11.02 -5.63
CA PRO A 204 6.31 12.12 -6.15
C PRO A 204 5.74 11.78 -7.52
N TRP A 205 4.57 12.33 -7.86
CA TRP A 205 3.94 12.12 -9.16
C TRP A 205 3.23 13.35 -9.69
N LEU A 206 3.07 13.34 -11.01
CA LEU A 206 2.21 14.25 -11.75
C LEU A 206 1.07 13.45 -12.37
N ARG A 207 -0.14 13.95 -12.23
CA ARG A 207 -1.32 13.38 -12.89
C ARG A 207 -1.28 13.71 -14.38
N ILE A 208 -1.57 12.71 -15.21
CA ILE A 208 -1.83 12.90 -16.64
C ILE A 208 -3.34 13.10 -16.78
N GLY A 209 -3.75 14.25 -17.27
CA GLY A 209 -5.17 14.57 -17.49
C GLY A 209 -5.81 13.71 -18.57
N SER A 210 -7.11 13.49 -18.46
CA SER A 210 -7.97 12.90 -19.48
C SER A 210 -9.00 13.93 -19.94
N LYS A 211 -9.49 13.83 -21.19
CA LYS A 211 -10.57 14.67 -21.70
C LYS A 211 -11.92 14.31 -21.06
N ILE A 212 -12.08 13.07 -20.67
CA ILE A 212 -13.23 12.57 -19.90
C ILE A 212 -12.67 12.18 -18.54
N ASP A 213 -13.08 12.87 -17.51
CA ASP A 213 -12.52 12.73 -16.19
C ASP A 213 -13.63 12.68 -15.14
N ASP A 214 -13.80 11.49 -14.55
CA ASP A 214 -14.82 11.24 -13.52
C ASP A 214 -14.37 11.71 -12.12
N ASN A 215 -13.10 12.09 -11.98
CA ASN A 215 -12.49 12.40 -10.69
C ASN A 215 -11.38 13.47 -10.80
N GLU A 216 -11.71 14.63 -11.39
CA GLU A 216 -10.75 15.71 -11.71
C GLU A 216 -9.86 16.11 -10.54
N ASN A 217 -10.38 16.16 -9.32
CA ASN A 217 -9.68 16.63 -8.14
C ASN A 217 -9.00 15.51 -7.31
N ILE A 218 -8.90 14.29 -7.84
CA ILE A 218 -8.34 13.14 -7.11
C ILE A 218 -6.95 13.42 -6.50
N SER A 219 -6.11 14.21 -7.18
CA SER A 219 -4.78 14.59 -6.68
C SER A 219 -4.84 15.52 -5.46
N ASP A 220 -5.94 16.24 -5.26
CA ASP A 220 -6.12 17.13 -4.12
C ASP A 220 -6.52 16.37 -2.84
N TYR A 221 -6.90 15.10 -2.98
CA TYR A 221 -7.25 14.20 -1.88
C TYR A 221 -6.21 13.10 -1.67
N ILE A 222 -5.94 12.27 -2.69
CA ILE A 222 -4.95 11.19 -2.59
C ILE A 222 -3.53 11.73 -2.48
N GLY A 223 -3.27 12.89 -3.10
CA GLY A 223 -1.96 13.55 -3.00
C GLY A 223 -1.19 13.62 -4.32
N ARG A 224 0.01 14.20 -4.22
CA ARG A 224 1.00 14.37 -5.30
C ARG A 224 2.31 13.64 -5.03
N GLY A 225 2.35 12.86 -3.96
CA GLY A 225 3.51 12.04 -3.60
C GLY A 225 3.22 11.12 -2.44
N GLU A 226 4.08 10.11 -2.34
CA GLU A 226 4.06 9.08 -1.30
C GLU A 226 5.47 8.96 -0.70
N ALA A 227 5.54 8.93 0.62
CA ALA A 227 6.70 8.48 1.36
C ALA A 227 6.36 7.14 2.00
N ASP A 228 7.13 6.11 1.67
CA ASP A 228 6.98 4.75 2.19
C ASP A 228 8.23 4.42 3.00
N ILE A 229 8.08 4.29 4.30
CA ILE A 229 9.16 4.09 5.26
C ILE A 229 8.96 2.74 5.93
N THR A 230 9.94 1.87 5.81
CA THR A 230 9.97 0.57 6.47
C THR A 230 11.09 0.53 7.50
N TYR A 231 10.81 -0.04 8.67
CA TYR A 231 11.77 -0.31 9.72
C TYR A 231 11.64 -1.75 10.20
N ASP A 232 12.72 -2.51 10.13
CA ASP A 232 12.81 -3.87 10.62
C ASP A 232 13.39 -3.90 12.03
N TRP A 233 12.62 -4.40 12.99
CA TRP A 233 13.03 -4.56 14.38
C TRP A 233 13.00 -6.04 14.77
N GLY A 234 14.16 -6.66 14.76
CA GLY A 234 14.27 -8.11 14.96
C GLY A 234 13.37 -8.83 13.95
N ARG A 235 12.39 -9.55 14.46
CA ARG A 235 11.44 -10.33 13.66
C ARG A 235 10.16 -9.56 13.28
N GLN A 236 10.08 -8.27 13.58
CA GLN A 236 8.92 -7.44 13.34
C GLN A 236 9.23 -6.41 12.26
N ARG A 237 8.26 -6.10 11.44
CA ARG A 237 8.35 -5.05 10.42
C ARG A 237 7.29 -3.99 10.65
N PHE A 238 7.73 -2.76 10.73
CA PHE A 238 6.89 -1.58 10.78
C PHE A 238 7.00 -0.84 9.46
N ARG A 239 5.86 -0.44 8.89
CA ARG A 239 5.84 0.33 7.64
C ARG A 239 4.85 1.47 7.77
N ALA A 240 5.28 2.68 7.45
CA ALA A 240 4.48 3.88 7.39
C ALA A 240 4.41 4.37 5.94
N ILE A 241 3.20 4.59 5.44
CA ILE A 241 2.95 5.16 4.12
C ILE A 241 2.21 6.47 4.32
N ALA A 242 2.83 7.58 3.93
CA ALA A 242 2.26 8.91 4.02
C ALA A 242 2.06 9.48 2.62
N ARG A 243 0.88 10.05 2.36
CA ARG A 243 0.54 10.76 1.12
C ARG A 243 0.08 12.16 1.46
N HIS A 244 0.35 13.12 0.58
CA HIS A 244 -0.07 14.51 0.79
C HIS A 244 -0.34 15.23 -0.52
N SER A 245 -1.36 16.12 -0.50
CA SER A 245 -1.75 16.94 -1.65
C SER A 245 -0.73 18.02 -2.01
N LEU A 246 0.20 18.36 -1.09
CA LEU A 246 1.13 19.48 -1.15
C LEU A 246 0.44 20.85 -1.24
N ASN A 247 -0.87 20.91 -1.01
CA ASN A 247 -1.61 22.13 -0.85
C ASN A 247 -1.52 22.63 0.60
N LEU A 248 -1.72 23.93 0.82
CA LEU A 248 -1.68 24.57 2.13
C LEU A 248 -3.10 24.98 2.58
N GLY A 249 -3.25 25.25 3.89
CA GLY A 249 -4.51 25.69 4.49
C GLY A 249 -5.60 24.62 4.38
N ASP A 250 -6.84 25.02 4.12
CA ASP A 250 -8.02 24.15 4.11
C ASP A 250 -7.99 23.07 3.00
N LYS A 251 -7.08 23.23 2.04
CA LYS A 251 -6.84 22.24 0.98
C LYS A 251 -5.71 21.25 1.31
N SER A 252 -5.12 21.35 2.50
CA SER A 252 -4.13 20.41 3.00
C SER A 252 -4.81 19.09 3.31
N ARG A 253 -4.62 18.08 2.45
CA ARG A 253 -5.24 16.77 2.56
C ARG A 253 -4.20 15.69 2.30
N GLY A 254 -4.47 14.50 2.82
CA GLY A 254 -3.58 13.36 2.64
C GLY A 254 -4.04 12.17 3.46
N SER A 255 -3.16 11.20 3.63
CA SER A 255 -3.40 10.02 4.42
C SER A 255 -2.13 9.49 5.07
N LEU A 256 -2.32 8.75 6.15
CA LEU A 256 -1.30 7.98 6.82
C LEU A 256 -1.79 6.54 6.98
N GLN A 257 -1.00 5.58 6.48
CA GLN A 257 -1.21 4.16 6.73
C GLN A 257 -0.03 3.62 7.52
N LEU A 258 -0.31 2.96 8.63
CA LEU A 258 0.67 2.27 9.45
C LEU A 258 0.40 0.77 9.37
N ASN A 259 1.46 -0.01 9.17
CA ASN A 259 1.38 -1.47 9.12
C ASN A 259 2.37 -2.05 10.12
N TRP A 260 1.95 -3.05 10.85
CA TRP A 260 2.79 -3.85 11.72
C TRP A 260 2.63 -5.32 11.33
N SER A 261 3.75 -5.94 10.95
CA SER A 261 3.83 -7.37 10.66
C SER A 261 4.72 -8.05 11.68
N PHE A 262 4.27 -9.16 12.24
CA PHE A 262 4.98 -9.94 13.25
C PHE A 262 4.87 -11.43 12.95
N PRO A 263 5.90 -12.23 13.23
CA PRO A 263 5.96 -13.62 12.83
C PRO A 263 4.89 -14.46 13.55
N ILE A 264 4.24 -15.35 12.80
CA ILE A 264 3.39 -16.43 13.33
C ILE A 264 4.06 -17.77 13.04
N HIS A 265 4.35 -18.06 11.77
CA HIS A 265 4.97 -19.30 11.35
C HIS A 265 5.65 -19.15 10.00
N LYS A 266 6.96 -19.44 9.91
CA LYS A 266 7.73 -19.32 8.66
C LYS A 266 7.52 -17.95 7.99
N ASN A 267 7.08 -17.95 6.74
CA ASN A 267 6.80 -16.74 5.96
C ASN A 267 5.39 -16.17 6.22
N PHE A 268 4.66 -16.73 7.19
CA PHE A 268 3.32 -16.33 7.54
C PHE A 268 3.34 -15.44 8.78
N ASN A 269 2.90 -14.19 8.60
CA ASN A 269 2.92 -13.18 9.65
C ASN A 269 1.50 -12.76 10.05
N GLY A 270 1.36 -12.37 11.32
CA GLY A 270 0.27 -11.51 11.73
C GLY A 270 0.42 -10.13 11.11
N HIS A 271 -0.68 -9.48 10.80
CA HIS A 271 -0.72 -8.18 10.17
C HIS A 271 -1.76 -7.29 10.82
N VAL A 272 -1.33 -6.12 11.26
CA VAL A 272 -2.20 -5.05 11.76
C VAL A 272 -2.00 -3.83 10.86
N GLN A 273 -3.10 -3.24 10.41
CA GLN A 273 -3.10 -2.05 9.57
C GLN A 273 -4.00 -0.97 10.17
N PHE A 274 -3.45 0.21 10.32
CA PHE A 274 -4.17 1.44 10.64
C PHE A 274 -4.13 2.37 9.44
N PHE A 275 -5.23 3.03 9.14
CA PHE A 275 -5.29 4.07 8.12
C PHE A 275 -6.13 5.24 8.64
N ASP A 276 -5.67 6.48 8.37
CA ASP A 276 -6.45 7.71 8.56
C ASP A 276 -6.22 8.65 7.38
N GLY A 277 -7.29 9.22 6.87
CA GLY A 277 -7.22 10.21 5.81
C GLY A 277 -8.13 9.94 4.63
N TYR A 278 -7.71 10.43 3.45
CA TYR A 278 -8.42 10.33 2.18
C TYR A 278 -7.80 9.26 1.27
N GLY A 279 -8.63 8.71 0.37
CA GLY A 279 -8.13 7.84 -0.70
C GLY A 279 -7.62 6.49 -0.22
N GLU A 280 -8.29 5.84 0.73
CA GLU A 280 -8.03 4.44 1.02
C GLU A 280 -8.38 3.55 -0.17
N THR A 281 -9.45 3.92 -0.91
CA THR A 281 -9.88 3.31 -2.16
C THR A 281 -10.09 4.38 -3.23
N LEU A 282 -10.20 3.98 -4.50
CA LEU A 282 -10.51 4.93 -5.57
C LEU A 282 -11.92 5.49 -5.46
N ILE A 283 -12.91 4.67 -5.11
CA ILE A 283 -14.28 5.13 -4.97
C ILE A 283 -14.43 6.12 -3.79
N ASP A 284 -13.57 5.99 -2.76
CA ASP A 284 -13.54 6.84 -1.57
C ASP A 284 -12.43 7.91 -1.65
N TYR A 285 -11.97 8.30 -2.85
CA TYR A 285 -10.82 9.20 -2.97
C TYR A 285 -11.00 10.53 -2.23
N ASN A 286 -12.22 11.06 -2.18
CA ASN A 286 -12.60 12.31 -1.54
C ASN A 286 -13.31 12.12 -0.18
N HIS A 287 -13.40 10.88 0.32
CA HIS A 287 -14.01 10.54 1.60
C HIS A 287 -12.95 10.28 2.66
N ARG A 288 -13.05 11.01 3.80
CA ARG A 288 -12.13 10.79 4.92
C ARG A 288 -12.67 9.72 5.85
N GLN A 289 -11.83 8.75 6.17
CA GLN A 289 -12.15 7.70 7.13
C GLN A 289 -10.92 7.31 7.95
N THR A 290 -11.20 6.72 9.11
CA THR A 290 -10.19 6.04 9.93
C THR A 290 -10.54 4.56 9.95
N THR A 291 -9.56 3.70 9.64
CA THR A 291 -9.77 2.26 9.62
C THR A 291 -8.74 1.52 10.44
N LEU A 292 -9.13 0.39 11.01
CA LEU A 292 -8.24 -0.54 11.70
C LEU A 292 -8.50 -1.95 11.21
N GLY A 293 -7.47 -2.60 10.70
CA GLY A 293 -7.53 -3.96 10.16
C GLY A 293 -6.60 -4.92 10.91
N ILE A 294 -7.05 -6.16 11.08
CA ILE A 294 -6.25 -7.27 11.60
C ILE A 294 -6.36 -8.46 10.66
N GLY A 295 -5.24 -9.14 10.47
CA GLY A 295 -5.19 -10.29 9.57
C GLY A 295 -3.80 -10.89 9.47
N VAL A 296 -3.43 -11.26 8.25
CA VAL A 296 -2.18 -11.98 7.96
C VAL A 296 -1.48 -11.40 6.74
N SER A 297 -0.16 -11.57 6.69
CA SER A 297 0.65 -11.20 5.53
C SER A 297 1.70 -12.27 5.23
N LEU A 298 2.12 -12.29 3.95
CA LEU A 298 3.32 -13.03 3.54
C LEU A 298 4.51 -12.08 3.61
N ILE A 299 5.67 -12.59 4.05
CA ILE A 299 6.93 -11.83 3.99
C ILE A 299 7.31 -11.64 2.51
N ASN A 300 7.66 -10.42 2.15
CA ASN A 300 8.25 -10.10 0.86
C ASN A 300 9.77 -10.21 0.94
#